data_1773f3deccc5f5f3453970852d5e66b2
#
_entry.id   1773f3deccc5f5f3453970852d5e66b2
#
_cell.length_a   1.000
_cell.length_b   1.000
_cell.length_c   1.000
_cell.angle_alpha   90.00
_cell.angle_beta   90.00
_cell.angle_gamma   90.00
#
_symmetry.space_group_name_H-M   'P 1'
#
loop_
_entity.id
_entity.type
_entity.pdbx_description
1 polymer ?
#
loop_
_entity_poly.entity_id
_entity_poly.type
_entity_poly.pdbx_seq_one_letter_code
_entity_poly.pdbx_strand_id
1 'polypeptide(L)'
;MQESDLIFLEDSFKKYYFNHFDQITVPKRTSEREFGYQKFNSGMTRHISIKDDKELHLLLMQNIPSDVYCSNAYYTFPNLPMNEKDWKEADLIFDIDAKDLNLSCRESHTVSICNECNEVSKNSTQCSKCNSSKLEKKSLPCENCIDGSKNEVPK
;
A
#
# COMPACT_ATOMS: atom_id res chain seq x y z
N MET A 1 7.31 -10.35 -11.44
CA MET A 1 7.79 -9.07 -12.00
C MET A 1 9.02 -9.36 -12.82
N GLN A 2 9.12 -8.82 -14.03
CA GLN A 2 10.31 -9.00 -14.88
C GLN A 2 11.47 -8.14 -14.35
N GLU A 3 12.70 -8.52 -14.65
CA GLU A 3 13.88 -7.78 -14.16
C GLU A 3 13.91 -6.32 -14.67
N SER A 4 13.48 -6.11 -15.90
CA SER A 4 13.33 -4.76 -16.50
C SER A 4 12.36 -3.87 -15.74
N ASP A 5 11.25 -4.44 -15.24
CA ASP A 5 10.23 -3.70 -14.49
C ASP A 5 10.78 -3.28 -13.12
N LEU A 6 11.56 -4.17 -12.49
CA LEU A 6 12.21 -3.90 -11.22
C LEU A 6 13.20 -2.74 -11.34
N ILE A 7 14.08 -2.78 -12.34
CA ILE A 7 15.06 -1.71 -12.60
C ILE A 7 14.35 -0.37 -12.83
N PHE A 8 13.27 -0.37 -13.61
CA PHE A 8 12.49 0.85 -13.86
C PHE A 8 11.87 1.41 -12.58
N LEU A 9 11.31 0.54 -11.72
CA LEU A 9 10.71 0.96 -10.45
C LEU A 9 11.77 1.52 -9.50
N GLU A 10 12.87 0.82 -9.30
CA GLU A 10 13.96 1.26 -8.43
C GLU A 10 14.54 2.61 -8.89
N ASP A 11 14.75 2.81 -10.19
CA ASP A 11 15.24 4.07 -10.75
C ASP A 11 14.23 5.21 -10.55
N SER A 12 12.94 4.92 -10.71
CA SER A 12 11.86 5.88 -10.50
C SER A 12 11.76 6.32 -9.04
N PHE A 13 11.81 5.38 -8.10
CA PHE A 13 11.79 5.65 -6.66
C PHE A 13 13.04 6.40 -6.22
N LYS A 14 14.21 6.03 -6.73
CA LYS A 14 15.47 6.74 -6.46
C LYS A 14 15.39 8.20 -6.88
N LYS A 15 14.88 8.47 -8.10
CA LYS A 15 14.67 9.83 -8.58
C LYS A 15 13.67 10.60 -7.73
N TYR A 16 12.60 9.95 -7.30
CA TYR A 16 11.61 10.55 -6.41
C TYR A 16 12.22 10.94 -5.07
N TYR A 17 12.90 10.03 -4.40
CA TYR A 17 13.53 10.30 -3.11
C TYR A 17 14.59 11.40 -3.19
N PHE A 18 15.32 11.48 -4.31
CA PHE A 18 16.31 12.52 -4.51
C PHE A 18 15.69 13.90 -4.74
N ASN A 19 14.65 13.98 -5.57
CA ASN A 19 14.09 15.26 -6.01
C ASN A 19 12.97 15.80 -5.12
N HIS A 20 12.30 14.94 -4.33
CA HIS A 20 11.06 15.28 -3.63
C HIS A 20 11.09 14.93 -2.14
N PHE A 21 12.25 14.85 -1.54
CA PHE A 21 12.36 14.55 -0.12
C PHE A 21 11.65 15.60 0.75
N ASP A 22 11.64 16.84 0.34
CA ASP A 22 10.92 17.94 0.97
C ASP A 22 9.40 17.74 1.05
N GLN A 23 8.85 16.86 0.21
CA GLN A 23 7.44 16.46 0.21
C GLN A 23 7.14 15.26 1.11
N ILE A 24 8.18 14.61 1.63
CA ILE A 24 8.04 13.45 2.53
C ILE A 24 7.83 13.96 3.96
N THR A 25 6.68 13.62 4.53
CA THR A 25 6.38 13.98 5.92
C THR A 25 7.26 13.19 6.88
N VAL A 26 8.12 13.88 7.58
CA VAL A 26 8.92 13.27 8.65
C VAL A 26 8.07 13.18 9.93
N PRO A 27 7.97 12.01 10.56
CA PRO A 27 7.19 11.85 11.78
C PRO A 27 7.77 12.68 12.93
N LYS A 28 6.92 13.18 13.81
CA LYS A 28 7.38 13.82 15.05
C LYS A 28 8.11 12.81 15.93
N ARG A 29 9.09 13.29 16.69
CA ARG A 29 9.87 12.48 17.64
C ARG A 29 10.49 11.26 16.95
N THR A 30 11.09 11.46 15.79
CA THR A 30 11.66 10.43 14.92
C THR A 30 12.61 9.49 15.66
N SER A 31 13.46 10.05 16.54
CA SER A 31 14.47 9.29 17.30
C SER A 31 13.88 8.32 18.34
N GLU A 32 12.60 8.45 18.67
CA GLU A 32 11.91 7.59 19.63
C GLU A 32 11.03 6.54 18.97
N ARG A 33 10.98 6.50 17.63
CA ARG A 33 10.15 5.58 16.87
C ARG A 33 10.98 4.46 16.26
N GLU A 34 10.38 3.26 16.21
CA GLU A 34 10.90 2.21 15.34
C GLU A 34 10.55 2.51 13.90
N PHE A 35 11.54 2.38 13.03
CA PHE A 35 11.32 2.36 11.58
C PHE A 35 11.53 0.96 11.03
N GLY A 36 10.90 0.73 9.90
CA GLY A 36 11.10 -0.43 9.07
C GLY A 36 10.89 -0.07 7.62
N TYR A 37 11.47 -0.84 6.73
CA TYR A 37 11.26 -0.68 5.29
C TYR A 37 11.23 -2.02 4.58
N GLN A 38 10.62 -2.02 3.42
CA GLN A 38 10.63 -3.12 2.48
C GLN A 38 11.24 -2.67 1.16
N LYS A 39 12.11 -3.49 0.56
CA LYS A 39 12.59 -3.28 -0.81
C LYS A 39 11.72 -4.04 -1.79
N PHE A 40 11.79 -3.66 -3.06
CA PHE A 40 11.17 -4.43 -4.12
C PHE A 40 11.67 -5.89 -4.09
N ASN A 41 10.73 -6.85 -4.16
CA ASN A 41 11.02 -8.29 -4.16
C ASN A 41 11.82 -8.83 -2.96
N SER A 42 11.85 -8.12 -1.83
CA SER A 42 12.53 -8.59 -0.64
C SER A 42 11.64 -8.55 0.60
N GLY A 43 12.10 -9.17 1.68
CA GLY A 43 11.42 -9.12 2.96
C GLY A 43 11.56 -7.75 3.64
N MET A 44 10.78 -7.57 4.70
CA MET A 44 10.79 -6.35 5.51
C MET A 44 12.00 -6.32 6.44
N THR A 45 12.70 -5.20 6.48
CA THR A 45 13.73 -4.87 7.47
C THR A 45 13.10 -4.04 8.57
N ARG A 46 13.33 -4.40 9.84
CA ARG A 46 12.72 -3.77 11.02
C ARG A 46 13.78 -3.35 12.03
N HIS A 47 13.32 -2.77 13.15
CA HIS A 47 14.15 -2.36 14.29
C HIS A 47 15.21 -1.32 13.89
N ILE A 48 14.82 -0.34 13.11
CA ILE A 48 15.69 0.75 12.69
C ILE A 48 15.39 1.97 13.56
N SER A 49 16.45 2.58 14.10
CA SER A 49 16.40 3.89 14.73
C SER A 49 16.85 4.95 13.73
N ILE A 50 16.13 6.06 13.67
CA ILE A 50 16.43 7.21 12.82
C ILE A 50 16.41 8.45 13.71
N LYS A 51 17.49 9.21 13.72
CA LYS A 51 17.63 10.36 14.62
C LYS A 51 16.89 11.60 14.14
N ASP A 52 16.97 11.83 12.83
CA ASP A 52 16.47 13.06 12.22
C ASP A 52 16.06 12.84 10.75
N ASP A 53 15.62 13.91 10.11
CA ASP A 53 15.22 13.94 8.70
C ASP A 53 16.36 13.59 7.74
N LYS A 54 17.59 13.96 8.06
CA LYS A 54 18.77 13.68 7.24
C LYS A 54 19.07 12.18 7.22
N GLU A 55 18.97 11.53 8.38
CA GLU A 55 19.17 10.09 8.50
C GLU A 55 18.06 9.31 7.79
N LEU A 56 16.81 9.80 7.85
CA LEU A 56 15.72 9.26 7.05
C LEU A 56 16.00 9.40 5.55
N HIS A 57 16.43 10.55 5.09
CA HIS A 57 16.81 10.77 3.70
C HIS A 57 17.91 9.83 3.23
N LEU A 58 18.95 9.65 4.04
CA LEU A 58 20.03 8.70 3.75
C LEU A 58 19.50 7.27 3.64
N LEU A 59 18.61 6.85 4.54
CA LEU A 59 17.98 5.54 4.47
C LEU A 59 17.23 5.33 3.15
N LEU A 60 16.42 6.31 2.74
CA LEU A 60 15.65 6.27 1.50
C LEU A 60 16.57 6.18 0.27
N MET A 61 17.62 7.00 0.24
CA MET A 61 18.57 7.05 -0.87
C MET A 61 19.43 5.79 -0.99
N GLN A 62 19.82 5.21 0.13
CA GLN A 62 20.70 4.03 0.13
C GLN A 62 19.96 2.74 -0.15
N ASN A 63 18.71 2.65 0.30
CA ASN A 63 17.95 1.40 0.24
C ASN A 63 16.88 1.36 -0.85
N ILE A 64 16.45 2.51 -1.35
CA ILE A 64 15.39 2.65 -2.38
C ILE A 64 14.19 1.76 -2.04
N PRO A 65 13.59 1.94 -0.86
CA PRO A 65 12.50 1.08 -0.42
C PRO A 65 11.24 1.30 -1.24
N SER A 66 10.45 0.22 -1.45
CA SER A 66 9.09 0.31 -1.95
C SER A 66 8.12 0.86 -0.91
N ASP A 67 8.38 0.52 0.37
CA ASP A 67 7.54 0.89 1.50
C ASP A 67 8.40 1.25 2.71
N VAL A 68 7.96 2.28 3.45
CA VAL A 68 8.59 2.68 4.70
C VAL A 68 7.52 2.82 5.77
N TYR A 69 7.81 2.29 6.93
CA TYR A 69 6.92 2.27 8.08
C TYR A 69 7.58 2.94 9.27
N CYS A 70 6.78 3.60 10.08
CA CYS A 70 7.19 4.02 11.40
C CYS A 70 6.16 3.60 12.44
N SER A 71 6.62 3.30 13.65
CA SER A 71 5.71 2.96 14.74
C SER A 71 4.87 4.16 15.19
N ASN A 72 3.63 3.92 15.59
CA ASN A 72 2.84 4.87 16.35
C ASN A 72 3.28 4.95 17.82
N ALA A 73 4.00 3.93 18.30
CA ALA A 73 4.56 3.88 19.64
C ALA A 73 5.93 4.56 19.70
N TYR A 74 6.23 5.09 20.87
CA TYR A 74 7.51 5.71 21.23
C TYR A 74 8.25 4.81 22.21
N TYR A 75 9.54 4.66 21.99
CA TYR A 75 10.43 3.79 22.74
C TYR A 75 11.67 4.51 23.21
N THR A 76 12.26 4.05 24.31
CA THR A 76 13.57 4.51 24.75
C THR A 76 14.66 3.97 23.81
N PHE A 77 14.49 2.71 23.38
CA PHE A 77 15.44 2.00 22.52
C PHE A 77 14.75 1.41 21.27
N PRO A 78 14.37 2.23 20.28
CA PRO A 78 13.55 1.78 19.16
C PRO A 78 14.19 0.72 18.28
N ASN A 79 15.52 0.62 18.27
CA ASN A 79 16.29 -0.33 17.47
C ASN A 79 16.49 -1.71 18.13
N LEU A 80 16.07 -1.88 19.38
CA LEU A 80 16.19 -3.17 20.06
C LEU A 80 15.04 -4.11 19.72
N PRO A 81 15.13 -5.42 20.02
CA PRO A 81 14.01 -6.34 19.96
C PRO A 81 12.83 -5.88 20.81
N MET A 82 11.63 -6.34 20.47
CA MET A 82 10.37 -5.83 21.01
C MET A 82 10.30 -5.86 22.55
N ASN A 83 10.86 -6.90 23.18
CA ASN A 83 10.91 -7.07 24.63
C ASN A 83 11.94 -6.15 25.34
N GLU A 84 12.79 -5.45 24.58
CA GLU A 84 13.89 -4.62 25.11
C GLU A 84 13.74 -3.15 24.73
N LYS A 85 12.70 -2.80 23.95
CA LYS A 85 12.49 -1.43 23.44
C LYS A 85 12.18 -0.40 24.51
N ASP A 86 11.68 -0.80 25.64
CA ASP A 86 11.18 0.08 26.70
C ASP A 86 10.12 1.08 26.18
N TRP A 87 8.89 0.62 26.17
CA TRP A 87 7.73 1.38 25.68
C TRP A 87 7.43 2.60 26.59
N LYS A 88 7.21 3.76 25.99
CA LYS A 88 6.88 5.00 26.68
C LYS A 88 5.40 5.34 26.57
N GLU A 89 4.93 5.55 25.34
CA GLU A 89 3.58 5.98 25.00
C GLU A 89 3.32 5.70 23.52
N ALA A 90 2.13 6.01 23.03
CA ALA A 90 1.81 5.90 21.61
C ALA A 90 0.87 7.02 21.17
N ASP A 91 0.93 7.38 19.89
CA ASP A 91 -0.12 8.18 19.26
C ASP A 91 -1.39 7.33 19.16
N LEU A 92 -2.54 7.97 19.35
CA LEU A 92 -3.82 7.35 19.05
C LEU A 92 -4.05 7.33 17.56
N ILE A 93 -4.11 6.12 16.99
CA ILE A 93 -4.36 5.90 15.58
C ILE A 93 -5.62 5.05 15.42
N PHE A 94 -6.48 5.44 14.49
CA PHE A 94 -7.62 4.64 14.05
C PHE A 94 -7.29 4.08 12.68
N ASP A 95 -7.15 2.77 12.59
CA ASP A 95 -7.01 2.04 11.34
C ASP A 95 -8.39 1.47 10.99
N ILE A 96 -9.03 2.06 9.98
CA ILE A 96 -10.41 1.73 9.60
C ILE A 96 -10.40 1.16 8.19
N ASP A 97 -10.47 -0.15 8.11
CA ASP A 97 -10.65 -0.84 6.84
C ASP A 97 -12.08 -0.72 6.32
N ALA A 98 -12.25 -0.82 5.01
CA ALA A 98 -13.58 -0.87 4.39
C ALA A 98 -14.46 -2.01 4.95
N LYS A 99 -13.84 -3.11 5.41
CA LYS A 99 -14.55 -4.21 6.09
C LYS A 99 -15.17 -3.80 7.44
N ASP A 100 -14.63 -2.78 8.10
CA ASP A 100 -15.10 -2.29 9.41
C ASP A 100 -16.25 -1.29 9.25
N LEU A 101 -16.43 -0.75 8.05
CA LEU A 101 -17.55 0.11 7.71
C LEU A 101 -18.80 -0.72 7.48
N ASN A 102 -19.96 -0.20 7.89
CA ASN A 102 -21.24 -0.88 7.67
C ASN A 102 -21.75 -0.63 6.23
N LEU A 103 -20.98 -1.11 5.26
CA LEU A 103 -21.30 -0.99 3.84
C LEU A 103 -22.37 -2.00 3.43
N SER A 104 -23.20 -1.64 2.44
CA SER A 104 -24.28 -2.47 1.93
C SER A 104 -23.81 -3.75 1.24
N CYS A 105 -22.57 -3.80 0.79
CA CYS A 105 -21.97 -4.98 0.18
C CYS A 105 -20.52 -5.18 0.69
N ARG A 106 -20.26 -6.36 1.24
CA ARG A 106 -18.91 -6.79 1.73
C ARG A 106 -18.38 -8.00 0.98
N GLU A 107 -19.18 -8.55 0.07
CA GLU A 107 -18.87 -9.78 -0.63
C GLU A 107 -18.11 -9.50 -1.92
N SER A 108 -17.37 -10.49 -2.39
CA SER A 108 -16.83 -10.47 -3.75
C SER A 108 -17.94 -10.82 -4.74
N HIS A 109 -17.96 -10.12 -5.86
CA HIS A 109 -18.90 -10.34 -6.93
C HIS A 109 -18.23 -11.06 -8.10
N THR A 110 -18.95 -12.02 -8.69
CA THR A 110 -18.50 -12.65 -9.93
C THR A 110 -18.92 -11.77 -11.10
N VAL A 111 -17.94 -11.30 -11.86
CA VAL A 111 -18.12 -10.52 -13.07
C VAL A 111 -17.57 -11.28 -14.28
N SER A 112 -18.07 -10.94 -15.46
CA SER A 112 -17.58 -11.45 -16.73
C SER A 112 -16.75 -10.36 -17.41
N ILE A 113 -15.48 -10.66 -17.73
CA ILE A 113 -14.57 -9.76 -18.40
C ILE A 113 -14.36 -10.25 -19.83
N CYS A 114 -14.56 -9.36 -20.80
CA CYS A 114 -14.36 -9.69 -22.20
C CYS A 114 -12.87 -9.74 -22.54
N ASN A 115 -12.40 -10.87 -23.09
CA ASN A 115 -10.99 -11.06 -23.45
C ASN A 115 -10.57 -10.25 -24.69
N GLU A 116 -11.51 -9.66 -25.43
CA GLU A 116 -11.20 -8.89 -26.65
C GLU A 116 -11.21 -7.37 -26.43
N CYS A 117 -12.08 -6.86 -25.56
CA CYS A 117 -12.19 -5.42 -25.32
C CYS A 117 -12.10 -5.01 -23.85
N ASN A 118 -11.84 -5.96 -22.95
CA ASN A 118 -11.74 -5.77 -21.49
C ASN A 118 -13.01 -5.16 -20.85
N GLU A 119 -14.14 -5.16 -21.55
CA GLU A 119 -15.41 -4.72 -20.97
C GLU A 119 -15.80 -5.64 -19.85
N VAL A 120 -16.27 -5.07 -18.76
CA VAL A 120 -16.72 -5.80 -17.57
C VAL A 120 -18.22 -5.77 -17.50
N SER A 121 -18.84 -6.93 -17.32
CA SER A 121 -20.30 -7.06 -17.23
C SER A 121 -20.68 -8.05 -16.14
N LYS A 122 -21.88 -7.89 -15.61
CA LYS A 122 -22.42 -8.78 -14.59
C LYS A 122 -23.27 -9.86 -15.27
N ASN A 123 -22.90 -11.13 -15.03
CA ASN A 123 -23.67 -12.30 -15.49
C ASN A 123 -24.04 -12.33 -16.99
N SER A 124 -23.21 -11.75 -17.84
CA SER A 124 -23.44 -11.76 -19.29
C SER A 124 -22.89 -13.01 -19.95
N THR A 125 -23.57 -13.47 -20.97
CA THR A 125 -23.10 -14.56 -21.87
C THR A 125 -22.41 -14.02 -23.12
N GLN A 126 -22.57 -12.73 -23.39
CA GLN A 126 -21.96 -12.00 -24.48
C GLN A 126 -21.54 -10.60 -24.04
N CYS A 127 -20.45 -10.11 -24.60
CA CYS A 127 -20.00 -8.75 -24.35
C CYS A 127 -20.95 -7.72 -24.96
N SER A 128 -21.41 -6.77 -24.15
CA SER A 128 -22.32 -5.69 -24.60
C SER A 128 -21.65 -4.72 -25.57
N LYS A 129 -20.31 -4.66 -25.59
CA LYS A 129 -19.55 -3.71 -26.41
C LYS A 129 -19.12 -4.27 -27.75
N CYS A 130 -18.63 -5.50 -27.80
CA CYS A 130 -18.09 -6.11 -29.03
C CYS A 130 -18.81 -7.39 -29.46
N ASN A 131 -19.88 -7.78 -28.76
CA ASN A 131 -20.67 -9.00 -28.98
C ASN A 131 -19.86 -10.31 -28.94
N SER A 132 -18.64 -10.29 -28.42
CA SER A 132 -17.82 -11.49 -28.26
C SER A 132 -18.41 -12.40 -27.19
N SER A 133 -18.35 -13.73 -27.41
CA SER A 133 -18.68 -14.74 -26.42
C SER A 133 -17.47 -15.19 -25.56
N LYS A 134 -16.27 -14.63 -25.84
CA LYS A 134 -15.06 -14.94 -25.08
C LYS A 134 -15.02 -14.13 -23.79
N LEU A 135 -15.73 -14.61 -22.80
CA LEU A 135 -15.81 -14.00 -21.45
C LEU A 135 -15.10 -14.85 -20.44
N GLU A 136 -14.28 -14.23 -19.61
CA GLU A 136 -13.64 -14.83 -18.43
C GLU A 136 -14.40 -14.40 -17.17
N LYS A 137 -14.72 -15.33 -16.29
CA LYS A 137 -15.36 -15.01 -15.01
C LYS A 137 -14.29 -14.76 -13.96
N LYS A 138 -14.37 -13.59 -13.31
CA LYS A 138 -13.50 -13.23 -12.17
C LYS A 138 -14.33 -12.83 -10.98
N SER A 139 -13.85 -13.18 -9.79
CA SER A 139 -14.39 -12.67 -8.53
C SER A 139 -13.64 -11.38 -8.17
N LEU A 140 -14.37 -10.28 -8.06
CA LEU A 140 -13.82 -8.98 -7.67
C LEU A 140 -14.43 -8.54 -6.33
N PRO A 141 -13.66 -7.88 -5.45
CA PRO A 141 -14.21 -7.26 -4.26
C PRO A 141 -15.26 -6.18 -4.62
N CYS A 142 -16.13 -5.87 -3.70
CA CYS A 142 -17.27 -4.97 -3.92
C CYS A 142 -16.87 -3.58 -4.44
N GLU A 143 -15.74 -3.06 -3.99
CA GLU A 143 -15.16 -1.78 -4.42
C GLU A 143 -14.85 -1.71 -5.91
N ASN A 144 -14.61 -2.87 -6.54
CA ASN A 144 -14.35 -3.01 -7.97
C ASN A 144 -15.56 -3.51 -8.74
N CYS A 145 -16.72 -3.63 -8.10
CA CYS A 145 -17.93 -4.10 -8.73
C CYS A 145 -18.55 -2.98 -9.55
N ILE A 146 -18.57 -3.15 -10.87
CA ILE A 146 -19.21 -2.24 -11.81
C ILE A 146 -20.72 -2.56 -11.86
N ASP A 147 -21.38 -2.50 -10.74
CA ASP A 147 -22.82 -2.51 -10.66
C ASP A 147 -23.27 -1.07 -10.43
N GLY A 148 -23.96 -0.47 -11.37
CA GLY A 148 -24.49 0.89 -11.27
C GLY A 148 -25.48 1.15 -10.12
N SER A 149 -25.61 0.22 -9.18
CA SER A 149 -26.20 0.46 -7.89
C SER A 149 -25.21 1.29 -7.07
N LYS A 150 -25.44 2.58 -7.07
CA LYS A 150 -24.86 3.67 -6.30
C LYS A 150 -24.38 3.26 -4.90
N ASN A 151 -23.25 2.59 -4.80
CA ASN A 151 -22.47 2.58 -3.59
C ASN A 151 -21.46 3.72 -3.75
N GLU A 152 -21.91 4.95 -3.50
CA GLU A 152 -21.03 6.07 -3.29
C GLU A 152 -20.19 5.72 -2.07
N VAL A 153 -18.94 5.31 -2.30
CA VAL A 153 -17.95 5.30 -1.24
C VAL A 153 -17.86 6.76 -0.77
N PRO A 154 -18.09 7.05 0.51
CA PRO A 154 -17.90 8.41 1.01
C PRO A 154 -16.47 8.85 0.69
N LYS A 155 -16.34 9.99 0.02
CA LYS A 155 -15.05 10.62 -0.25
C LYS A 155 -14.41 11.12 1.03
#